data_80874c8cc47a103d3e7ac1c2f940f0cf
#
_entry.id   80874c8cc47a103d3e7ac1c2f940f0cf
#
_cell.length_a   1.000
_cell.length_b   1.000
_cell.length_c   1.000
_cell.angle_alpha   90.00
_cell.angle_beta   90.00
_cell.angle_gamma   90.00
#
_symmetry.space_group_name_H-M   'P 1'
#
loop_
_entity.id
_entity.type
_entity.pdbx_description
1 polymer ?
#
loop_
_entity_poly.entity_id
_entity_poly.type
_entity_poly.pdbx_seq_one_letter_code
_entity_poly.pdbx_strand_id
1 'polypeptide(L)'
;MKSPRLSDTASSASTKEKRLHLERLVSAVAPTPAEINAGSDAVSGLTQNPKSLPPKYFYDDRGSNLFELICQLPEYYLTRTETAILQECAGAIANLTGPCEIVELGSGSSTKTRILLDAYSQLEYPLHYLPIDISPTILESSACQLLADYPSLQIHGLVSTYELALAKIAPSPLPTRMICFLGSTLGNLNAQECDVFFSQIVGALQPGEYFLLGIDLDKSKDILEPAYDDSQGVTAAFNLNMLRHLNRRYEGNFDLAQFEHWAFYNQEECQIEMHLKSKKAQKVQLRALNLTVEFAAGETIRSEISRKFNLNTVKEELSQRGLMPVQVWTDPNQWFGLMLCQMSDGKSARE
;
A
#
# COMPACT_ATOMS: atom_id res chain seq x y z
N MET A 1 34.46 35.73 28.42
CA MET A 1 33.92 35.12 27.20
C MET A 1 34.17 33.62 27.24
N LYS A 2 33.17 32.83 27.53
CA LYS A 2 33.26 31.35 27.52
C LYS A 2 32.64 30.84 26.20
N SER A 3 33.41 30.09 25.42
CA SER A 3 32.96 29.42 24.20
C SER A 3 31.92 28.38 24.53
N PRO A 4 30.86 28.16 23.67
CA PRO A 4 29.89 27.12 23.89
C PRO A 4 30.48 25.76 23.53
N ARG A 5 30.10 24.73 24.29
CA ARG A 5 30.58 23.35 24.20
C ARG A 5 29.97 22.66 22.98
N LEU A 6 30.81 22.05 22.16
CA LEU A 6 30.52 21.08 21.10
C LEU A 6 30.29 19.70 21.70
N SER A 7 29.22 19.46 22.46
CA SER A 7 28.95 18.14 23.05
C SER A 7 27.55 17.57 22.81
N ASP A 8 26.61 18.36 22.25
CA ASP A 8 25.20 17.89 22.16
C ASP A 8 24.84 17.20 20.83
N THR A 9 25.62 17.39 19.78
CA THR A 9 25.31 16.77 18.46
C THR A 9 25.74 15.31 18.35
N ALA A 10 26.80 14.91 19.03
CA ALA A 10 27.27 13.50 18.99
C ALA A 10 26.38 12.55 19.83
N SER A 11 25.74 13.05 20.91
CA SER A 11 24.83 12.25 21.76
C SER A 11 23.51 11.96 21.06
N SER A 12 22.98 12.90 20.25
CA SER A 12 21.71 12.73 19.56
C SER A 12 21.79 11.76 18.36
N ALA A 13 22.92 11.71 17.66
CA ALA A 13 23.16 10.76 16.56
C ALA A 13 23.24 9.31 17.06
N SER A 14 23.98 9.07 18.16
CA SER A 14 24.10 7.73 18.78
C SER A 14 22.77 7.19 19.32
N THR A 15 21.85 8.07 19.76
CA THR A 15 20.54 7.66 20.28
C THR A 15 19.55 7.36 19.16
N LYS A 16 19.63 8.05 18.01
CA LYS A 16 18.86 7.77 16.80
C LYS A 16 19.23 6.41 16.18
N GLU A 17 20.52 6.13 16.07
CA GLU A 17 21.02 4.84 15.52
C GLU A 17 20.53 3.62 16.32
N LYS A 18 20.27 3.77 17.61
CA LYS A 18 19.73 2.69 18.45
C LYS A 18 18.23 2.46 18.29
N ARG A 19 17.48 3.41 17.72
CA ARG A 19 16.02 3.37 17.59
C ARG A 19 15.55 3.10 16.16
N LEU A 20 16.44 3.15 15.18
CA LEU A 20 16.16 2.87 13.78
C LEU A 20 16.96 1.67 13.32
N HIS A 21 16.26 0.65 12.87
CA HIS A 21 16.83 -0.46 12.14
C HIS A 21 16.13 -0.56 10.78
N LEU A 22 16.87 -0.46 9.68
CA LEU A 22 16.34 -0.67 8.33
C LEU A 22 17.00 -1.89 7.73
N GLU A 23 16.21 -2.84 7.30
CA GLU A 23 16.66 -4.07 6.68
C GLU A 23 16.09 -4.19 5.26
N ARG A 24 16.93 -4.62 4.32
CA ARG A 24 16.48 -4.97 2.98
C ARG A 24 16.37 -6.47 2.87
N LEU A 25 15.14 -6.97 2.74
CA LEU A 25 14.92 -8.38 2.52
C LEU A 25 15.15 -8.72 1.05
N VAL A 26 15.95 -9.75 0.83
CA VAL A 26 16.14 -10.37 -0.48
C VAL A 26 15.59 -11.79 -0.44
N SER A 27 14.96 -12.24 -1.53
CA SER A 27 14.50 -13.62 -1.64
C SER A 27 15.69 -14.58 -1.47
N ALA A 28 15.53 -15.61 -0.63
CA ALA A 28 16.55 -16.66 -0.46
C ALA A 28 16.67 -17.56 -1.70
N VAL A 29 15.64 -17.64 -2.51
CA VAL A 29 15.72 -18.09 -3.90
C VAL A 29 16.32 -16.90 -4.64
N ALA A 30 17.64 -16.89 -4.80
CA ALA A 30 18.30 -15.88 -5.59
C ALA A 30 17.61 -15.86 -6.95
N PRO A 31 16.84 -14.78 -7.26
CA PRO A 31 16.42 -14.63 -8.63
C PRO A 31 17.70 -14.60 -9.44
N THR A 32 17.77 -15.38 -10.51
CA THR A 32 18.88 -15.29 -11.42
C THR A 32 19.11 -13.81 -11.76
N PRO A 33 20.33 -13.34 -12.05
CA PRO A 33 20.58 -11.97 -12.48
C PRO A 33 19.64 -11.53 -13.61
N ALA A 34 19.09 -12.48 -14.39
CA ALA A 34 18.04 -12.29 -15.37
C ALA A 34 16.66 -11.98 -14.73
N GLU A 35 16.29 -12.51 -13.60
CA GLU A 35 14.99 -12.29 -12.93
C GLU A 35 14.94 -11.00 -12.09
N ILE A 36 16.06 -10.56 -11.54
CA ILE A 36 16.18 -9.33 -10.73
C ILE A 36 15.95 -8.06 -11.60
N ASN A 37 16.27 -8.14 -12.90
CA ASN A 37 16.19 -7.01 -13.82
C ASN A 37 15.19 -7.21 -14.97
N ALA A 38 14.57 -8.36 -15.05
CA ALA A 38 14.07 -8.84 -16.33
C ALA A 38 12.80 -8.16 -16.82
N GLY A 39 12.05 -7.41 -16.00
CA GLY A 39 10.77 -6.89 -16.49
C GLY A 39 9.89 -7.99 -17.12
N SER A 40 10.07 -9.25 -16.65
CA SER A 40 9.33 -10.42 -17.16
C SER A 40 7.81 -10.23 -17.01
N ASP A 41 7.40 -9.56 -15.96
CA ASP A 41 6.03 -9.13 -15.72
C ASP A 41 5.56 -8.05 -16.71
N ALA A 42 6.41 -7.10 -17.09
CA ALA A 42 6.11 -6.14 -18.16
C ALA A 42 6.03 -6.85 -19.52
N VAL A 43 6.95 -7.79 -19.80
CA VAL A 43 6.90 -8.60 -21.03
C VAL A 43 5.60 -9.41 -21.05
N SER A 44 5.30 -10.14 -19.99
CA SER A 44 4.08 -10.96 -19.88
C SER A 44 2.83 -10.08 -20.06
N GLY A 45 2.73 -8.98 -19.30
CA GLY A 45 1.58 -8.10 -19.35
C GLY A 45 1.37 -7.39 -20.68
N LEU A 46 2.44 -6.98 -21.36
CA LEU A 46 2.35 -6.29 -22.66
C LEU A 46 2.15 -7.25 -23.84
N THR A 47 2.43 -8.55 -23.68
CA THR A 47 2.25 -9.58 -24.72
C THR A 47 0.94 -10.34 -24.60
N GLN A 48 0.28 -10.28 -23.46
CA GLN A 48 -1.03 -10.90 -23.25
C GLN A 48 -2.16 -10.10 -23.93
N ASN A 49 -3.34 -10.68 -24.00
CA ASN A 49 -4.56 -10.03 -24.47
C ASN A 49 -5.72 -10.29 -23.48
N PRO A 50 -6.33 -9.25 -22.87
CA PRO A 50 -5.98 -7.83 -22.93
C PRO A 50 -4.62 -7.51 -22.29
N LYS A 51 -3.94 -6.45 -22.77
CA LYS A 51 -2.67 -6.01 -22.21
C LYS A 51 -2.85 -5.42 -20.80
N SER A 52 -1.88 -5.66 -19.94
CA SER A 52 -1.83 -5.06 -18.60
C SER A 52 -0.41 -4.75 -18.15
N LEU A 53 -0.30 -3.96 -17.10
CA LEU A 53 0.97 -3.68 -16.41
C LEU A 53 0.75 -3.69 -14.90
N PRO A 54 1.68 -4.24 -14.11
CA PRO A 54 1.59 -4.21 -12.67
C PRO A 54 1.66 -2.79 -12.09
N PRO A 55 0.87 -2.45 -11.05
CA PRO A 55 0.83 -1.12 -10.43
C PRO A 55 2.19 -0.63 -9.89
N LYS A 56 3.13 -1.51 -9.59
CA LYS A 56 4.48 -1.13 -9.14
C LYS A 56 5.21 -0.17 -10.11
N TYR A 57 4.84 -0.17 -11.39
CA TYR A 57 5.42 0.73 -12.39
C TYR A 57 4.92 2.17 -12.30
N PHE A 58 3.89 2.46 -11.50
CA PHE A 58 3.52 3.82 -11.14
C PHE A 58 4.60 4.50 -10.28
N TYR A 59 5.18 3.75 -9.34
CA TYR A 59 5.92 4.27 -8.19
C TYR A 59 7.43 4.39 -8.46
N ASP A 60 7.80 5.36 -9.32
CA ASP A 60 9.11 6.00 -9.25
C ASP A 60 8.99 7.29 -8.42
N ASP A 61 10.07 8.04 -8.21
CA ASP A 61 10.06 9.27 -7.41
C ASP A 61 8.98 10.26 -7.88
N ARG A 62 8.79 10.39 -9.20
CA ARG A 62 7.75 11.24 -9.78
C ARG A 62 6.35 10.70 -9.53
N GLY A 63 6.15 9.41 -9.72
CA GLY A 63 4.86 8.75 -9.50
C GLY A 63 4.43 8.83 -8.05
N SER A 64 5.34 8.61 -7.12
CA SER A 64 5.07 8.78 -5.69
C SER A 64 4.64 10.21 -5.34
N ASN A 65 5.32 11.22 -5.89
CA ASN A 65 4.91 12.62 -5.72
C ASN A 65 3.53 12.92 -6.33
N LEU A 66 3.22 12.34 -7.52
CA LEU A 66 1.91 12.50 -8.13
C LEU A 66 0.81 11.83 -7.29
N PHE A 67 1.08 10.68 -6.68
CA PHE A 67 0.14 10.02 -5.78
C PHE A 67 -0.16 10.87 -4.54
N GLU A 68 0.85 11.49 -3.94
CA GLU A 68 0.64 12.43 -2.83
C GLU A 68 -0.24 13.62 -3.23
N LEU A 69 -0.13 14.10 -4.49
CA LEU A 69 -1.04 15.13 -5.02
C LEU A 69 -2.46 14.59 -5.22
N ILE A 70 -2.61 13.35 -5.73
CA ILE A 70 -3.92 12.69 -5.86
C ILE A 70 -4.61 12.63 -4.50
N CYS A 71 -3.90 12.24 -3.43
CA CYS A 71 -4.45 12.17 -2.08
C CYS A 71 -5.01 13.52 -1.56
N GLN A 72 -4.61 14.65 -2.15
CA GLN A 72 -5.08 15.99 -1.80
C GLN A 72 -6.26 16.48 -2.67
N LEU A 73 -6.58 15.77 -3.76
CA LEU A 73 -7.67 16.17 -4.65
C LEU A 73 -9.04 16.09 -3.97
N PRO A 74 -9.94 17.05 -4.23
CA PRO A 74 -11.29 17.00 -3.68
C PRO A 74 -12.09 15.78 -4.17
N GLU A 75 -11.82 15.28 -5.37
CA GLU A 75 -12.49 14.10 -5.94
C GLU A 75 -11.98 12.79 -5.29
N TYR A 76 -10.71 12.71 -4.86
CA TYR A 76 -10.12 11.52 -4.24
C TYR A 76 -10.48 11.43 -2.75
N TYR A 77 -11.70 10.98 -2.47
CA TYR A 77 -12.25 10.90 -1.11
C TYR A 77 -11.57 9.85 -0.21
N LEU A 78 -10.98 8.80 -0.76
CA LEU A 78 -10.51 7.61 -0.04
C LEU A 78 -9.62 7.97 1.15
N THR A 79 -8.55 8.73 0.90
CA THR A 79 -7.58 9.11 1.95
C THR A 79 -8.22 9.92 3.06
N ARG A 80 -9.07 10.90 2.72
CA ARG A 80 -9.73 11.76 3.71
C ARG A 80 -10.72 10.99 4.56
N THR A 81 -11.50 10.10 3.93
CA THR A 81 -12.53 9.31 4.60
C THR A 81 -11.90 8.32 5.58
N GLU A 82 -10.87 7.57 5.14
CA GLU A 82 -10.15 6.65 6.01
C GLU A 82 -9.45 7.38 7.16
N THR A 83 -8.83 8.54 6.88
CA THR A 83 -8.18 9.37 7.91
C THR A 83 -9.19 9.84 8.97
N ALA A 84 -10.38 10.29 8.56
CA ALA A 84 -11.43 10.71 9.48
C ALA A 84 -11.90 9.55 10.37
N ILE A 85 -12.14 8.37 9.81
CA ILE A 85 -12.50 7.17 10.56
C ILE A 85 -11.38 6.82 11.59
N LEU A 86 -10.11 6.82 11.15
CA LEU A 86 -8.98 6.54 12.04
C LEU A 86 -8.90 7.55 13.20
N GLN A 87 -9.11 8.84 12.94
CA GLN A 87 -9.10 9.88 13.98
C GLN A 87 -10.17 9.64 15.05
N GLU A 88 -11.33 9.13 14.65
CA GLU A 88 -12.43 8.83 15.57
C GLU A 88 -12.19 7.53 16.36
N CYS A 89 -11.52 6.54 15.78
CA CYS A 89 -11.46 5.19 16.35
C CYS A 89 -10.08 4.76 16.87
N ALA A 90 -9.00 5.50 16.63
CA ALA A 90 -7.65 5.09 17.01
C ALA A 90 -7.50 4.82 18.52
N GLY A 91 -8.15 5.63 19.37
CA GLY A 91 -8.17 5.39 20.81
C GLY A 91 -8.90 4.08 21.20
N ALA A 92 -9.99 3.74 20.51
CA ALA A 92 -10.69 2.48 20.70
C ALA A 92 -9.82 1.29 20.23
N ILE A 93 -9.13 1.42 19.10
CA ILE A 93 -8.18 0.42 18.60
C ILE A 93 -7.10 0.17 19.64
N ALA A 94 -6.43 1.22 20.13
CA ALA A 94 -5.35 1.11 21.11
C ALA A 94 -5.82 0.46 22.43
N ASN A 95 -7.03 0.77 22.88
CA ASN A 95 -7.62 0.14 24.07
C ASN A 95 -7.94 -1.35 23.86
N LEU A 96 -8.41 -1.74 22.68
CA LEU A 96 -8.75 -3.13 22.34
C LEU A 96 -7.51 -4.01 22.19
N THR A 97 -6.45 -3.48 21.57
CA THR A 97 -5.23 -4.24 21.28
C THR A 97 -4.25 -4.28 22.47
N GLY A 98 -4.32 -3.29 23.38
CA GLY A 98 -3.30 -3.09 24.41
C GLY A 98 -1.92 -2.75 23.83
N PRO A 99 -0.83 -2.93 24.59
CA PRO A 99 0.53 -2.74 24.11
C PRO A 99 0.82 -3.64 22.90
N CYS A 100 1.00 -3.03 21.71
CA CYS A 100 0.95 -3.72 20.43
C CYS A 100 2.03 -3.20 19.48
N GLU A 101 2.74 -4.10 18.80
CA GLU A 101 3.60 -3.74 17.66
C GLU A 101 2.74 -3.43 16.44
N ILE A 102 2.92 -2.26 15.86
CA ILE A 102 2.22 -1.84 14.65
C ILE A 102 3.06 -2.22 13.44
N VAL A 103 2.56 -3.13 12.61
CA VAL A 103 3.17 -3.51 11.32
C VAL A 103 2.32 -2.92 10.21
N GLU A 104 2.89 -2.11 9.32
CA GLU A 104 2.14 -1.51 8.23
C GLU A 104 2.66 -1.95 6.87
N LEU A 105 1.75 -2.51 6.06
CA LEU A 105 2.04 -2.94 4.70
C LEU A 105 1.80 -1.79 3.74
N GLY A 106 2.86 -1.36 3.03
CA GLY A 106 2.81 -0.20 2.15
C GLY A 106 2.73 1.11 2.94
N SER A 107 3.69 1.34 3.85
CA SER A 107 3.66 2.45 4.80
C SER A 107 3.70 3.85 4.16
N GLY A 108 4.30 3.98 2.98
CA GLY A 108 4.41 5.27 2.29
C GLY A 108 4.95 6.37 3.19
N SER A 109 4.25 7.52 3.24
CA SER A 109 4.59 8.67 4.10
C SER A 109 4.26 8.48 5.59
N SER A 110 3.66 7.36 5.98
CA SER A 110 3.22 7.04 7.36
C SER A 110 2.31 8.11 8.00
N THR A 111 1.58 8.87 7.19
CA THR A 111 0.72 9.96 7.69
C THR A 111 -0.43 9.43 8.55
N LYS A 112 -1.06 8.34 8.13
CA LYS A 112 -2.16 7.69 8.88
C LYS A 112 -1.66 6.98 10.14
N THR A 113 -0.46 6.41 10.08
CA THR A 113 0.17 5.74 11.21
C THR A 113 0.39 6.66 12.39
N ARG A 114 0.65 7.97 12.16
CA ARG A 114 0.75 8.98 13.21
C ARG A 114 -0.48 9.02 14.11
N ILE A 115 -1.67 8.85 13.54
CA ILE A 115 -2.93 8.84 14.29
C ILE A 115 -2.95 7.65 15.28
N LEU A 116 -2.49 6.48 14.84
CA LEU A 116 -2.34 5.32 15.70
C LEU A 116 -1.27 5.54 16.76
N LEU A 117 -0.07 6.00 16.36
CA LEU A 117 1.03 6.26 17.31
C LEU A 117 0.65 7.27 18.39
N ASP A 118 -0.11 8.31 18.03
CA ASP A 118 -0.64 9.29 19.00
C ASP A 118 -1.57 8.62 20.02
N ALA A 119 -2.48 7.76 19.58
CA ALA A 119 -3.40 7.05 20.44
C ALA A 119 -2.67 6.09 21.43
N TYR A 120 -1.68 5.35 20.95
CA TYR A 120 -0.85 4.49 21.80
C TYR A 120 0.01 5.30 22.77
N SER A 121 0.56 6.43 22.31
CA SER A 121 1.35 7.35 23.15
C SER A 121 0.51 7.95 24.28
N GLN A 122 -0.76 8.31 24.03
CA GLN A 122 -1.68 8.84 25.05
C GLN A 122 -2.00 7.82 26.14
N LEU A 123 -1.92 6.53 25.83
CA LEU A 123 -2.10 5.44 26.80
C LEU A 123 -0.77 5.01 27.46
N GLU A 124 0.32 5.74 27.20
CA GLU A 124 1.66 5.44 27.69
C GLU A 124 2.16 4.04 27.30
N TYR A 125 1.66 3.49 26.18
CA TYR A 125 2.11 2.20 25.66
C TYR A 125 3.47 2.33 24.95
N PRO A 126 4.32 1.28 24.98
CA PRO A 126 5.53 1.24 24.17
C PRO A 126 5.22 1.41 22.70
N LEU A 127 5.98 2.26 22.00
CA LEU A 127 5.81 2.51 20.57
C LEU A 127 6.82 1.67 19.78
N HIS A 128 6.33 0.61 19.13
CA HIS A 128 7.08 -0.22 18.21
C HIS A 128 6.37 -0.21 16.86
N TYR A 129 7.10 0.20 15.83
CA TYR A 129 6.59 0.32 14.47
C TYR A 129 7.46 -0.43 13.46
N LEU A 130 6.84 -1.29 12.68
CA LEU A 130 7.46 -2.07 11.63
C LEU A 130 6.84 -1.72 10.28
N PRO A 131 7.32 -0.63 9.63
CA PRO A 131 6.89 -0.27 8.28
C PRO A 131 7.50 -1.21 7.24
N ILE A 132 6.69 -1.60 6.26
CA ILE A 132 7.08 -2.40 5.11
C ILE A 132 6.76 -1.62 3.85
N ASP A 133 7.77 -1.33 3.03
CA ASP A 133 7.58 -0.64 1.75
C ASP A 133 8.63 -1.10 0.74
N ILE A 134 8.30 -1.04 -0.55
CA ILE A 134 9.24 -1.34 -1.64
C ILE A 134 10.20 -0.19 -1.93
N SER A 135 9.86 1.03 -1.49
CA SER A 135 10.65 2.24 -1.71
C SER A 135 11.55 2.55 -0.51
N PRO A 136 12.87 2.33 -0.62
CA PRO A 136 13.80 2.61 0.46
C PRO A 136 13.82 4.10 0.83
N THR A 137 13.71 4.99 -0.15
CA THR A 137 13.78 6.45 0.04
C THR A 137 12.60 6.96 0.87
N ILE A 138 11.38 6.50 0.56
CA ILE A 138 10.18 6.91 1.29
C ILE A 138 10.23 6.35 2.70
N LEU A 139 10.58 5.07 2.87
CA LEU A 139 10.64 4.41 4.16
C LEU A 139 11.68 5.07 5.08
N GLU A 140 12.87 5.39 4.58
CA GLU A 140 13.91 6.07 5.35
C GLU A 140 13.49 7.50 5.75
N SER A 141 12.91 8.24 4.80
CA SER A 141 12.46 9.62 5.05
C SER A 141 11.35 9.65 6.10
N SER A 142 10.32 8.81 5.97
CA SER A 142 9.20 8.75 6.91
C SER A 142 9.66 8.29 8.30
N ALA A 143 10.53 7.27 8.38
CA ALA A 143 11.10 6.80 9.64
C ALA A 143 11.89 7.89 10.36
N CYS A 144 12.74 8.65 9.64
CA CYS A 144 13.48 9.75 10.23
C CYS A 144 12.58 10.86 10.80
N GLN A 145 11.47 11.17 10.12
CA GLN A 145 10.50 12.16 10.61
C GLN A 145 9.77 11.65 11.85
N LEU A 146 9.29 10.39 11.83
CA LEU A 146 8.60 9.78 12.97
C LEU A 146 9.50 9.76 14.22
N LEU A 147 10.79 9.40 14.07
CA LEU A 147 11.73 9.38 15.21
C LEU A 147 12.03 10.77 15.79
N ALA A 148 11.86 11.82 15.00
CA ALA A 148 11.99 13.19 15.50
C ALA A 148 10.76 13.60 16.34
N ASP A 149 9.56 13.16 15.92
CA ASP A 149 8.31 13.53 16.55
C ASP A 149 7.98 12.64 17.78
N TYR A 150 8.43 11.37 17.76
CA TYR A 150 8.17 10.39 18.84
C TYR A 150 9.47 9.92 19.50
N PRO A 151 9.89 10.52 20.62
CA PRO A 151 11.17 10.21 21.30
C PRO A 151 11.28 8.76 21.82
N SER A 152 10.16 8.10 22.15
CA SER A 152 10.10 6.72 22.64
C SER A 152 9.96 5.67 21.55
N LEU A 153 9.70 6.09 20.29
CA LEU A 153 9.42 5.18 19.19
C LEU A 153 10.67 4.38 18.79
N GLN A 154 10.47 3.09 18.59
CA GLN A 154 11.43 2.18 17.95
C GLN A 154 10.89 1.77 16.58
N ILE A 155 11.72 1.83 15.56
CA ILE A 155 11.37 1.48 14.18
C ILE A 155 12.29 0.37 13.69
N HIS A 156 11.65 -0.70 13.21
CA HIS A 156 12.31 -1.75 12.43
C HIS A 156 11.68 -1.79 11.03
N GLY A 157 12.23 -1.06 10.07
CA GLY A 157 11.68 -0.96 8.72
C GLY A 157 12.21 -2.05 7.79
N LEU A 158 11.32 -2.63 6.98
CA LEU A 158 11.66 -3.65 5.98
C LEU A 158 11.45 -3.10 4.57
N VAL A 159 12.54 -2.95 3.82
CA VAL A 159 12.46 -2.68 2.37
C VAL A 159 12.20 -3.99 1.65
N SER A 160 10.93 -4.25 1.32
CA SER A 160 10.47 -5.55 0.82
C SER A 160 9.10 -5.48 0.15
N THR A 161 8.72 -6.54 -0.56
CA THR A 161 7.33 -6.82 -0.89
C THR A 161 6.59 -7.39 0.32
N TYR A 162 5.25 -7.35 0.31
CA TYR A 162 4.43 -7.87 1.42
C TYR A 162 4.67 -9.35 1.66
N GLU A 163 4.70 -10.15 0.59
CA GLU A 163 4.83 -11.60 0.64
C GLU A 163 6.13 -12.00 1.33
N LEU A 164 7.21 -11.36 0.94
CA LEU A 164 8.52 -11.68 1.49
C LEU A 164 8.65 -11.22 2.95
N ALA A 165 8.10 -10.05 3.27
CA ALA A 165 8.11 -9.53 4.63
C ALA A 165 7.26 -10.38 5.57
N LEU A 166 6.01 -10.69 5.20
CA LEU A 166 5.11 -11.53 6.01
C LEU A 166 5.67 -12.92 6.26
N ALA A 167 6.37 -13.52 5.29
CA ALA A 167 7.02 -14.81 5.46
C ALA A 167 8.24 -14.81 6.39
N LYS A 168 8.84 -13.63 6.66
CA LYS A 168 10.07 -13.48 7.45
C LYS A 168 9.93 -12.65 8.72
N ILE A 169 8.75 -12.11 8.97
CA ILE A 169 8.51 -11.25 10.13
C ILE A 169 8.83 -12.02 11.42
N ALA A 170 9.69 -11.44 12.26
CA ALA A 170 10.06 -12.02 13.54
C ALA A 170 8.89 -11.94 14.55
N PRO A 171 8.88 -12.76 15.61
CA PRO A 171 7.92 -12.60 16.70
C PRO A 171 7.91 -11.17 17.25
N SER A 172 6.73 -10.68 17.64
CA SER A 172 6.59 -9.34 18.22
C SER A 172 7.42 -9.19 19.50
N PRO A 173 8.11 -8.04 19.70
CA PRO A 173 8.76 -7.71 20.97
C PRO A 173 7.75 -7.28 22.04
N LEU A 174 6.49 -7.03 21.65
CA LEU A 174 5.37 -6.65 22.53
C LEU A 174 4.40 -7.82 22.70
N PRO A 175 3.48 -7.77 23.70
CA PRO A 175 2.52 -8.84 23.95
C PRO A 175 1.65 -9.22 22.76
N THR A 176 1.35 -8.24 21.89
CA THR A 176 0.55 -8.45 20.68
C THR A 176 1.15 -7.73 19.48
N ARG A 177 0.62 -8.05 18.31
CA ARG A 177 0.93 -7.41 17.03
C ARG A 177 -0.37 -7.04 16.33
N MET A 178 -0.34 -5.92 15.60
CA MET A 178 -1.39 -5.54 14.66
C MET A 178 -0.79 -5.31 13.29
N ILE A 179 -1.18 -6.12 12.30
CA ILE A 179 -0.83 -5.88 10.90
C ILE A 179 -1.88 -4.94 10.33
N CYS A 180 -1.44 -3.81 9.78
CA CYS A 180 -2.28 -2.79 9.16
C CYS A 180 -2.14 -2.85 7.63
N PHE A 181 -3.28 -2.89 6.93
CA PHE A 181 -3.36 -2.77 5.48
C PHE A 181 -4.39 -1.71 5.12
N LEU A 182 -3.93 -0.50 4.93
CA LEU A 182 -4.72 0.72 4.82
C LEU A 182 -4.76 1.23 3.37
N GLY A 183 -5.58 2.26 3.10
CA GLY A 183 -5.68 2.91 1.79
C GLY A 183 -6.51 2.14 0.78
N SER A 184 -7.27 1.14 1.20
CA SER A 184 -7.98 0.23 0.30
C SER A 184 -7.07 -0.48 -0.73
N THR A 185 -5.80 -0.66 -0.38
CA THR A 185 -4.80 -1.32 -1.24
C THR A 185 -5.20 -2.75 -1.60
N LEU A 186 -6.04 -3.40 -0.77
CA LEU A 186 -6.67 -4.69 -1.09
C LEU A 186 -7.44 -4.66 -2.42
N GLY A 187 -7.98 -3.50 -2.79
CA GLY A 187 -8.69 -3.31 -4.06
C GLY A 187 -7.83 -3.47 -5.32
N ASN A 188 -6.51 -3.34 -5.19
CA ASN A 188 -5.58 -3.55 -6.29
C ASN A 188 -5.30 -5.03 -6.59
N LEU A 189 -5.78 -5.93 -5.74
CA LEU A 189 -5.62 -7.38 -5.87
C LEU A 189 -6.87 -7.99 -6.50
N ASN A 190 -6.69 -8.90 -7.46
CA ASN A 190 -7.79 -9.73 -7.96
C ASN A 190 -8.22 -10.76 -6.90
N ALA A 191 -9.29 -11.53 -7.15
CA ALA A 191 -9.83 -12.49 -6.18
C ALA A 191 -8.80 -13.55 -5.74
N GLN A 192 -8.01 -14.08 -6.68
CA GLN A 192 -6.99 -15.10 -6.37
C GLN A 192 -5.82 -14.50 -5.58
N GLU A 193 -5.40 -13.29 -5.93
CA GLU A 193 -4.37 -12.55 -5.19
C GLU A 193 -4.84 -12.22 -3.77
N CYS A 194 -6.12 -11.86 -3.57
CA CYS A 194 -6.71 -11.68 -2.24
C CYS A 194 -6.65 -12.95 -1.41
N ASP A 195 -6.97 -14.12 -1.98
CA ASP A 195 -6.91 -15.41 -1.29
C ASP A 195 -5.48 -15.72 -0.81
N VAL A 196 -4.49 -15.50 -1.66
CA VAL A 196 -3.08 -15.67 -1.31
C VAL A 196 -2.67 -14.68 -0.22
N PHE A 197 -3.05 -13.40 -0.36
CA PHE A 197 -2.74 -12.35 0.60
C PHE A 197 -3.32 -12.66 1.98
N PHE A 198 -4.60 -12.99 2.08
CA PHE A 198 -5.20 -13.34 3.36
C PHE A 198 -4.58 -14.59 3.99
N SER A 199 -4.18 -15.58 3.19
CA SER A 199 -3.46 -16.74 3.69
C SER A 199 -2.10 -16.36 4.28
N GLN A 200 -1.41 -15.38 3.69
CA GLN A 200 -0.15 -14.84 4.21
C GLN A 200 -0.36 -14.06 5.51
N ILE A 201 -1.41 -13.24 5.61
CA ILE A 201 -1.79 -12.54 6.85
C ILE A 201 -2.05 -13.54 7.98
N VAL A 202 -2.88 -14.56 7.71
CA VAL A 202 -3.17 -15.62 8.69
C VAL A 202 -1.91 -16.36 9.12
N GLY A 203 -1.01 -16.65 8.17
CA GLY A 203 0.28 -17.31 8.46
C GLY A 203 1.28 -16.46 9.26
N ALA A 204 1.14 -15.14 9.21
CA ALA A 204 2.03 -14.20 9.90
C ALA A 204 1.54 -13.84 11.32
N LEU A 205 0.26 -14.06 11.61
CA LEU A 205 -0.35 -13.73 12.90
C LEU A 205 -0.39 -14.93 13.83
N GLN A 206 -0.16 -14.68 15.12
CA GLN A 206 -0.39 -15.63 16.20
C GLN A 206 -1.82 -15.46 16.74
N PRO A 207 -2.40 -16.49 17.38
CA PRO A 207 -3.66 -16.36 18.09
C PRO A 207 -3.66 -15.15 19.06
N GLY A 208 -4.72 -14.35 19.01
CA GLY A 208 -4.85 -13.13 19.81
C GLY A 208 -4.26 -11.87 19.16
N GLU A 209 -3.43 -11.99 18.13
CA GLU A 209 -2.91 -10.84 17.35
C GLU A 209 -3.97 -10.28 16.39
N TYR A 210 -3.73 -9.09 15.84
CA TYR A 210 -4.75 -8.32 15.15
C TYR A 210 -4.40 -8.02 13.68
N PHE A 211 -5.45 -7.87 12.88
CA PHE A 211 -5.40 -7.36 11.52
C PHE A 211 -6.32 -6.16 11.38
N LEU A 212 -5.78 -5.00 10.98
CA LEU A 212 -6.53 -3.78 10.71
C LEU A 212 -6.58 -3.56 9.20
N LEU A 213 -7.79 -3.63 8.65
CA LEU A 213 -8.04 -3.56 7.20
C LEU A 213 -8.89 -2.34 6.87
N GLY A 214 -8.39 -1.50 5.94
CA GLY A 214 -9.14 -0.41 5.33
C GLY A 214 -9.61 -0.78 3.92
N ILE A 215 -10.91 -0.64 3.64
CA ILE A 215 -11.53 -0.99 2.35
C ILE A 215 -12.47 0.09 1.85
N ASP A 216 -12.39 0.37 0.57
CA ASP A 216 -13.31 1.24 -0.13
C ASP A 216 -14.59 0.46 -0.49
N LEU A 217 -15.75 0.98 -0.05
CA LEU A 217 -17.03 0.29 -0.22
C LEU A 217 -17.65 0.63 -1.57
N ASP A 218 -18.46 -0.30 -2.09
CA ASP A 218 -19.22 -0.07 -3.32
C ASP A 218 -20.23 1.08 -3.15
N LYS A 219 -20.33 1.93 -4.17
CA LYS A 219 -21.19 3.11 -4.20
C LYS A 219 -21.45 3.60 -5.62
N SER A 220 -22.20 4.68 -5.76
CA SER A 220 -22.51 5.27 -7.07
C SER A 220 -21.25 5.57 -7.89
N LYS A 221 -21.29 5.23 -9.17
CA LYS A 221 -20.23 5.56 -10.13
C LYS A 221 -19.93 7.06 -10.21
N ASP A 222 -20.93 7.92 -9.95
CA ASP A 222 -20.78 9.37 -9.97
C ASP A 222 -19.83 9.88 -8.86
N ILE A 223 -19.54 9.03 -7.86
CA ILE A 223 -18.53 9.26 -6.81
C ILE A 223 -17.23 8.54 -7.14
N LEU A 224 -17.33 7.31 -7.68
CA LEU A 224 -16.18 6.47 -7.94
C LEU A 224 -15.33 6.97 -9.12
N GLU A 225 -15.95 7.28 -10.26
CA GLU A 225 -15.22 7.65 -11.48
C GLU A 225 -14.41 8.96 -11.33
N PRO A 226 -14.95 10.05 -10.75
CA PRO A 226 -14.17 11.29 -10.56
C PRO A 226 -12.95 11.12 -9.66
N ALA A 227 -12.95 10.16 -8.73
CA ALA A 227 -11.81 9.89 -7.88
C ALA A 227 -10.61 9.33 -8.66
N TYR A 228 -10.84 8.74 -9.83
CA TYR A 228 -9.81 8.16 -10.68
C TYR A 228 -9.68 8.86 -12.04
N ASP A 229 -10.48 9.90 -12.30
CA ASP A 229 -10.41 10.78 -13.49
C ASP A 229 -10.75 12.21 -13.06
N ASP A 230 -9.83 12.80 -12.29
CA ASP A 230 -9.99 14.11 -11.68
C ASP A 230 -9.97 15.26 -12.70
N SER A 231 -10.70 16.34 -12.38
CA SER A 231 -10.82 17.51 -13.24
C SER A 231 -9.53 18.27 -13.51
N GLN A 232 -8.50 18.09 -12.67
CA GLN A 232 -7.19 18.72 -12.81
C GLN A 232 -6.20 17.87 -13.61
N GLY A 233 -6.54 16.60 -13.92
CA GLY A 233 -5.71 15.68 -14.70
C GLY A 233 -4.47 15.16 -13.97
N VAL A 234 -4.47 15.21 -12.64
CA VAL A 234 -3.35 14.69 -11.83
C VAL A 234 -3.28 13.17 -11.93
N THR A 235 -4.44 12.48 -11.85
CA THR A 235 -4.53 11.03 -12.02
C THR A 235 -4.13 10.61 -13.43
N ALA A 236 -4.52 11.37 -14.45
CA ALA A 236 -4.06 11.13 -15.83
C ALA A 236 -2.53 11.26 -15.93
N ALA A 237 -1.93 12.26 -15.29
CA ALA A 237 -0.47 12.43 -15.27
C ALA A 237 0.23 11.27 -14.53
N PHE A 238 -0.37 10.78 -13.43
CA PHE A 238 0.10 9.60 -12.69
C PHE A 238 0.05 8.34 -13.55
N ASN A 239 -1.07 8.10 -14.24
CA ASN A 239 -1.22 6.94 -15.11
C ASN A 239 -0.22 6.95 -16.28
N LEU A 240 -0.08 8.09 -16.98
CA LEU A 240 0.89 8.26 -18.06
C LEU A 240 2.36 8.17 -17.59
N ASN A 241 2.62 8.43 -16.30
CA ASN A 241 3.97 8.29 -15.75
C ASN A 241 4.47 6.83 -15.79
N MET A 242 3.57 5.84 -15.76
CA MET A 242 3.92 4.44 -15.94
C MET A 242 4.70 4.21 -17.25
N LEU A 243 4.25 4.78 -18.36
CA LEU A 243 4.94 4.68 -19.66
C LEU A 243 6.29 5.42 -19.66
N ARG A 244 6.37 6.56 -18.97
CA ARG A 244 7.64 7.29 -18.78
C ARG A 244 8.64 6.46 -17.98
N HIS A 245 8.17 5.80 -16.93
CA HIS A 245 8.99 4.91 -16.11
C HIS A 245 9.52 3.73 -16.92
N LEU A 246 8.67 3.07 -17.71
CA LEU A 246 9.09 2.01 -18.63
C LEU A 246 10.10 2.48 -19.67
N ASN A 247 9.89 3.67 -20.27
CA ASN A 247 10.85 4.26 -21.20
C ASN A 247 12.24 4.42 -20.56
N ARG A 248 12.28 4.97 -19.33
CA ARG A 248 13.54 5.18 -18.61
C ARG A 248 14.21 3.85 -18.20
N ARG A 249 13.41 2.91 -17.72
CA ARG A 249 13.91 1.66 -17.13
C ARG A 249 14.35 0.65 -18.17
N TYR A 250 13.65 0.60 -19.31
CA TYR A 250 13.82 -0.43 -20.32
C TYR A 250 14.19 0.12 -21.71
N GLU A 251 14.74 1.33 -21.77
CA GLU A 251 15.11 2.00 -23.04
C GLU A 251 13.95 2.00 -24.04
N GLY A 252 12.76 2.35 -23.53
CA GLY A 252 11.53 2.33 -24.28
C GLY A 252 11.33 3.60 -25.12
N ASN A 253 10.39 3.53 -26.07
CA ASN A 253 10.03 4.64 -26.95
C ASN A 253 8.52 4.90 -26.98
N PHE A 254 7.80 4.66 -25.86
CA PHE A 254 6.42 5.12 -25.74
C PHE A 254 6.36 6.64 -25.98
N ASP A 255 5.58 7.08 -26.97
CA ASP A 255 5.22 8.49 -27.13
C ASP A 255 4.00 8.79 -26.25
N LEU A 256 4.21 9.43 -25.10
CA LEU A 256 3.15 9.69 -24.12
C LEU A 256 2.02 10.55 -24.72
N ALA A 257 2.28 11.39 -25.71
CA ALA A 257 1.25 12.20 -26.37
C ALA A 257 0.27 11.34 -27.21
N GLN A 258 0.66 10.12 -27.56
CA GLN A 258 -0.15 9.16 -28.31
C GLN A 258 -0.92 8.19 -27.42
N PHE A 259 -0.88 8.39 -26.11
CA PHE A 259 -1.70 7.66 -25.14
C PHE A 259 -2.59 8.64 -24.37
N GLU A 260 -3.73 8.18 -23.93
CA GLU A 260 -4.64 8.91 -23.07
C GLU A 260 -5.02 8.05 -21.85
N HIS A 261 -5.24 8.73 -20.75
CA HIS A 261 -5.82 8.12 -19.56
C HIS A 261 -7.30 7.85 -19.80
N TRP A 262 -7.77 6.70 -19.32
CA TRP A 262 -9.18 6.33 -19.30
C TRP A 262 -9.45 5.52 -18.05
N ALA A 263 -10.38 5.99 -17.23
CA ALA A 263 -10.84 5.29 -16.05
C ALA A 263 -12.36 5.15 -16.10
N PHE A 264 -12.88 4.02 -15.64
CA PHE A 264 -14.31 3.77 -15.57
C PHE A 264 -14.63 2.76 -14.48
N TYR A 265 -15.86 2.78 -14.00
CA TYR A 265 -16.37 1.80 -13.06
C TYR A 265 -16.99 0.60 -13.81
N ASN A 266 -16.36 -0.54 -13.66
CA ASN A 266 -16.86 -1.84 -14.13
C ASN A 266 -17.84 -2.39 -13.08
N GLN A 267 -19.15 -2.27 -13.36
CA GLN A 267 -20.20 -2.69 -12.43
C GLN A 267 -20.27 -4.21 -12.26
N GLU A 268 -19.93 -4.99 -13.28
CA GLU A 268 -19.95 -6.47 -13.22
C GLU A 268 -18.87 -6.98 -12.25
N GLU A 269 -17.70 -6.38 -12.28
CA GLU A 269 -16.57 -6.75 -11.44
C GLU A 269 -16.48 -5.92 -10.14
N CYS A 270 -17.41 -4.97 -9.94
CA CYS A 270 -17.41 -4.03 -8.81
C CYS A 270 -16.03 -3.36 -8.60
N GLN A 271 -15.42 -2.83 -9.67
CA GLN A 271 -14.09 -2.23 -9.62
C GLN A 271 -13.95 -1.03 -10.54
N ILE A 272 -13.13 -0.08 -10.14
CA ILE A 272 -12.56 0.89 -11.08
C ILE A 272 -11.46 0.19 -11.87
N GLU A 273 -11.41 0.45 -13.16
CA GLU A 273 -10.30 0.08 -14.04
C GLU A 273 -9.65 1.33 -14.59
N MET A 274 -8.33 1.45 -14.44
CA MET A 274 -7.54 2.47 -15.11
C MET A 274 -6.81 1.87 -16.31
N HIS A 275 -6.87 2.58 -17.41
CA HIS A 275 -6.29 2.18 -18.69
C HIS A 275 -5.45 3.30 -19.29
N LEU A 276 -4.45 2.89 -20.06
CA LEU A 276 -3.71 3.73 -21.01
C LEU A 276 -4.13 3.35 -22.41
N LYS A 277 -4.91 4.22 -23.08
CA LYS A 277 -5.50 3.96 -24.38
C LYS A 277 -4.66 4.55 -25.50
N SER A 278 -4.29 3.74 -26.48
CA SER A 278 -3.53 4.20 -27.66
C SER A 278 -4.43 4.97 -28.61
N LYS A 279 -4.06 6.22 -28.93
CA LYS A 279 -4.82 7.10 -29.83
C LYS A 279 -4.73 6.69 -31.29
N LYS A 280 -3.73 5.90 -31.67
CA LYS A 280 -3.48 5.44 -33.04
C LYS A 280 -2.85 4.06 -33.09
N ALA A 281 -2.86 3.42 -34.23
CA ALA A 281 -2.04 2.24 -34.47
C ALA A 281 -0.56 2.61 -34.40
N GLN A 282 0.22 1.90 -33.58
CA GLN A 282 1.64 2.20 -33.39
C GLN A 282 2.41 0.97 -32.89
N LYS A 283 3.75 1.03 -33.03
CA LYS A 283 4.67 0.05 -32.48
C LYS A 283 5.57 0.71 -31.47
N VAL A 284 5.74 0.05 -30.33
CA VAL A 284 6.59 0.50 -29.23
C VAL A 284 7.68 -0.55 -28.99
N GLN A 285 8.89 -0.09 -28.81
CA GLN A 285 10.03 -0.95 -28.49
C GLN A 285 10.51 -0.67 -27.07
N LEU A 286 10.80 -1.74 -26.33
CA LEU A 286 11.49 -1.74 -25.06
C LEU A 286 12.81 -2.50 -25.27
N ARG A 287 13.88 -1.76 -25.63
CA ARG A 287 15.12 -2.34 -26.13
C ARG A 287 15.81 -3.23 -25.12
N ALA A 288 15.86 -2.80 -23.85
CA ALA A 288 16.46 -3.58 -22.78
C ALA A 288 15.75 -4.93 -22.53
N LEU A 289 14.49 -5.06 -22.96
CA LEU A 289 13.70 -6.30 -22.87
C LEU A 289 13.66 -7.08 -24.18
N ASN A 290 14.30 -6.58 -25.24
CA ASN A 290 14.18 -7.11 -26.61
C ASN A 290 12.69 -7.32 -27.01
N LEU A 291 11.81 -6.41 -26.60
CA LEU A 291 10.37 -6.50 -26.80
C LEU A 291 9.89 -5.42 -27.77
N THR A 292 9.08 -5.83 -28.75
CA THR A 292 8.28 -4.93 -29.59
C THR A 292 6.81 -5.23 -29.37
N VAL A 293 6.04 -4.20 -29.01
CA VAL A 293 4.60 -4.27 -28.76
C VAL A 293 3.87 -3.49 -29.82
N GLU A 294 2.87 -4.10 -30.44
CA GLU A 294 1.98 -3.44 -31.37
C GLU A 294 0.68 -3.03 -30.69
N PHE A 295 0.19 -1.87 -31.02
CA PHE A 295 -1.09 -1.34 -30.57
C PHE A 295 -1.96 -1.01 -31.77
N ALA A 296 -3.21 -1.43 -31.74
CA ALA A 296 -4.24 -0.88 -32.61
C ALA A 296 -4.68 0.51 -32.09
N ALA A 297 -5.34 1.30 -32.92
CA ALA A 297 -6.01 2.51 -32.48
C ALA A 297 -7.14 2.12 -31.50
N GLY A 298 -7.18 2.77 -30.32
CA GLY A 298 -8.16 2.47 -29.27
C GLY A 298 -7.80 1.29 -28.38
N GLU A 299 -6.74 0.54 -28.66
CA GLU A 299 -6.29 -0.54 -27.78
C GLU A 299 -5.74 -0.01 -26.47
N THR A 300 -5.97 -0.75 -25.38
CA THR A 300 -5.64 -0.31 -24.02
C THR A 300 -4.62 -1.20 -23.34
N ILE A 301 -3.88 -0.62 -22.42
CA ILE A 301 -3.13 -1.31 -21.37
C ILE A 301 -3.87 -1.07 -20.06
N ARG A 302 -4.40 -2.11 -19.40
CA ARG A 302 -4.92 -1.96 -18.05
C ARG A 302 -3.76 -1.75 -17.09
N SER A 303 -3.74 -0.59 -16.46
CA SER A 303 -2.67 -0.16 -15.55
C SER A 303 -3.01 -0.43 -14.08
N GLU A 304 -4.30 -0.43 -13.73
CA GLU A 304 -4.76 -0.69 -12.36
C GLU A 304 -6.20 -1.22 -12.34
N ILE A 305 -6.50 -2.01 -11.33
CA ILE A 305 -7.85 -2.24 -10.84
C ILE A 305 -7.97 -1.66 -9.42
N SER A 306 -9.17 -1.21 -9.05
CA SER A 306 -9.48 -0.85 -7.68
C SER A 306 -10.87 -1.35 -7.33
N ARG A 307 -10.92 -2.57 -6.75
CA ARG A 307 -12.15 -3.24 -6.35
C ARG A 307 -12.86 -2.46 -5.25
N LYS A 308 -14.18 -2.51 -5.30
CA LYS A 308 -15.06 -1.94 -4.29
C LYS A 308 -15.74 -3.09 -3.55
N PHE A 309 -15.88 -2.94 -2.25
CA PHE A 309 -16.21 -4.06 -1.39
C PHE A 309 -17.60 -3.93 -0.77
N ASN A 310 -18.24 -5.08 -0.53
CA ASN A 310 -19.36 -5.20 0.40
C ASN A 310 -18.81 -5.58 1.78
N LEU A 311 -19.11 -4.76 2.77
CA LEU A 311 -18.57 -4.91 4.12
C LEU A 311 -18.92 -6.26 4.76
N ASN A 312 -20.15 -6.76 4.56
CA ASN A 312 -20.58 -8.03 5.14
C ASN A 312 -19.89 -9.22 4.48
N THR A 313 -19.74 -9.19 3.14
CA THR A 313 -18.99 -10.24 2.42
C THR A 313 -17.55 -10.34 2.91
N VAL A 314 -16.87 -9.19 3.10
CA VAL A 314 -15.49 -9.20 3.61
C VAL A 314 -15.42 -9.70 5.05
N LYS A 315 -16.38 -9.34 5.91
CA LYS A 315 -16.48 -9.90 7.28
C LYS A 315 -16.60 -11.43 7.30
N GLU A 316 -17.47 -11.97 6.46
CA GLU A 316 -17.68 -13.41 6.35
C GLU A 316 -16.41 -14.10 5.85
N GLU A 317 -15.79 -13.55 4.81
CA GLU A 317 -14.55 -14.06 4.23
C GLU A 317 -13.40 -14.11 5.24
N LEU A 318 -13.20 -13.05 6.01
CA LEU A 318 -12.17 -12.99 7.06
C LEU A 318 -12.48 -13.97 8.19
N SER A 319 -13.75 -14.06 8.64
CA SER A 319 -14.17 -14.98 9.69
C SER A 319 -13.92 -16.44 9.33
N GLN A 320 -14.19 -16.83 8.07
CA GLN A 320 -13.93 -18.19 7.56
C GLN A 320 -12.43 -18.55 7.60
N ARG A 321 -11.54 -17.56 7.61
CA ARG A 321 -10.09 -17.73 7.71
C ARG A 321 -9.56 -17.64 9.15
N GLY A 322 -10.45 -17.49 10.15
CA GLY A 322 -10.08 -17.34 11.56
C GLY A 322 -9.73 -15.91 11.97
N LEU A 323 -9.88 -14.93 11.09
CA LEU A 323 -9.76 -13.51 11.41
C LEU A 323 -11.13 -12.97 11.84
N MET A 324 -11.41 -13.05 13.15
CA MET A 324 -12.72 -12.69 13.71
C MET A 324 -12.88 -11.17 13.83
N PRO A 325 -13.86 -10.54 13.16
CA PRO A 325 -14.11 -9.10 13.31
C PRO A 325 -14.45 -8.74 14.75
N VAL A 326 -13.59 -7.92 15.37
CA VAL A 326 -13.79 -7.40 16.74
C VAL A 326 -14.61 -6.12 16.71
N GLN A 327 -14.26 -5.23 15.79
CA GLN A 327 -14.92 -3.95 15.62
C GLN A 327 -14.84 -3.48 14.17
N VAL A 328 -15.87 -2.75 13.75
CA VAL A 328 -15.95 -2.16 12.41
C VAL A 328 -16.43 -0.74 12.52
N TRP A 329 -15.79 0.16 11.79
CA TRP A 329 -16.13 1.57 11.69
C TRP A 329 -16.33 1.94 10.23
N THR A 330 -17.26 2.86 9.99
CA THR A 330 -17.52 3.45 8.66
C THR A 330 -17.71 4.95 8.82
N ASP A 331 -17.46 5.69 7.75
CA ASP A 331 -17.90 7.08 7.68
C ASP A 331 -19.44 7.20 7.62
N PRO A 332 -20.02 8.38 7.89
CA PRO A 332 -21.47 8.58 7.86
C PRO A 332 -22.14 8.24 6.52
N ASN A 333 -21.43 8.35 5.40
CA ASN A 333 -21.95 8.03 4.08
C ASN A 333 -21.77 6.55 3.71
N GLN A 334 -21.10 5.77 4.56
CA GLN A 334 -20.70 4.36 4.29
C GLN A 334 -19.90 4.22 2.99
N TRP A 335 -18.98 5.15 2.76
CA TRP A 335 -18.09 5.11 1.60
C TRP A 335 -16.86 4.28 1.85
N PHE A 336 -16.42 4.20 3.11
CA PHE A 336 -15.20 3.49 3.49
C PHE A 336 -15.44 2.68 4.77
N GLY A 337 -14.82 1.49 4.86
CA GLY A 337 -14.86 0.64 6.04
C GLY A 337 -13.46 0.42 6.61
N LEU A 338 -13.34 0.55 7.93
CA LEU A 338 -12.16 0.14 8.69
C LEU A 338 -12.55 -1.00 9.62
N MET A 339 -11.86 -2.13 9.52
CA MET A 339 -12.20 -3.35 10.25
C MET A 339 -11.01 -3.82 11.06
N LEU A 340 -11.19 -3.96 12.38
CA LEU A 340 -10.24 -4.62 13.27
C LEU A 340 -10.68 -6.06 13.46
N CYS A 341 -9.83 -7.00 13.07
CA CYS A 341 -10.02 -8.43 13.27
C CYS A 341 -8.98 -8.97 14.26
N GLN A 342 -9.33 -10.02 15.00
CA GLN A 342 -8.42 -10.76 15.86
C GLN A 342 -8.26 -12.19 15.35
N MET A 343 -7.03 -12.69 15.33
CA MET A 343 -6.74 -14.08 14.98
C MET A 343 -7.25 -15.01 16.07
N SER A 344 -8.11 -15.95 15.70
CA SER A 344 -8.72 -16.91 16.59
C SER A 344 -7.75 -18.02 17.01
N ASP A 345 -7.99 -18.63 18.18
CA ASP A 345 -7.19 -19.73 18.73
C ASP A 345 -7.34 -21.07 17.97
N GLY A 346 -8.05 -21.09 16.85
CA GLY A 346 -8.29 -22.31 16.07
C GLY A 346 -9.17 -23.37 16.77
N LYS A 347 -9.65 -23.09 17.99
CA LYS A 347 -10.49 -24.01 18.78
C LYS A 347 -11.99 -23.80 18.60
N SER A 348 -12.39 -22.68 17.99
CA SER A 348 -13.81 -22.28 17.91
C SER A 348 -14.58 -22.79 16.70
N ALA A 349 -13.99 -23.62 15.83
CA ALA A 349 -14.65 -24.11 14.60
C ALA A 349 -15.19 -25.56 14.74
N ARG A 350 -15.36 -26.08 15.98
CA ARG A 350 -15.86 -27.42 16.26
C ARG A 350 -16.92 -27.45 17.37
N GLU A 351 -17.86 -26.53 17.36
CA GLU A 351 -19.13 -26.69 18.09
C GLU A 351 -20.34 -26.46 17.18
#